data_8c4d69d42babf9a8bcb70e515dcf4e28
#
_entry.id   8c4d69d42babf9a8bcb70e515dcf4e28
#
_cell.length_a   1.000
_cell.length_b   1.000
_cell.length_c   1.000
_cell.angle_alpha   90.00
_cell.angle_beta   90.00
_cell.angle_gamma   90.00
#
_symmetry.space_group_name_H-M   'P 1'
#
loop_
_entity.id
_entity.type
_entity.pdbx_description
1 polymer ?
#
loop_
_entity_poly.entity_id
_entity_poly.type
_entity_poly.pdbx_seq_one_letter_code
_entity_poly.pdbx_strand_id
1 'polypeptide(L)'
;MLKVFGNRYAIGEMIGTGGMADVYIGEDQRLSRKVAVKVLRSDLARDPSFVARFRKEALAAAGLNHPGIVAVYDSGEEGANSYIFMELVNGHTLREEIKKSTAISVERALEIIEGVLTALSYSHSNGIIHRDIKPGNIMLTDAGDVKVMDFGIARAMDDIGATMTSTWNVVGTAQYLSPEQATGETADLRSDIYSVGCLLYELVAGKPPFTGDTPVAIAYQHVSADFPLPSSINPSLDENIDKIITVALAKNPEDRYQSAEMMLADIRRASRGQDVTTKIRRIIPRRNFLIMGGAASVFILLIAFALNSFNSSTPAPSLQIPNVVGLTQAEAEELLAGYTVNIQRAPDSKIPQDRVASQLPLAETRAPKGSSVTLTISDGPGDTTIPTTIVGMSLEEARSALSAAGLLVARIIPVDSNSRTGTVLKITPDAGSVLRAGSGVELEIASGSLKVPALLDLTGIEAQTILTQAGFEVKEITAYDESKPEGVVLAQAPAAGTTLIIGSDVAITVNKKP
;
A
#
# COMPACT_ATOMS: atom_id res chain seq x y z
N MET A 1 -6.47 -28.83 -30.04
CA MET A 1 -7.79 -28.18 -29.94
C MET A 1 -7.59 -26.81 -29.33
N LEU A 2 -8.15 -25.77 -29.93
CA LEU A 2 -8.20 -24.45 -29.32
C LEU A 2 -8.94 -24.53 -27.96
N LYS A 3 -8.39 -23.93 -26.91
CA LYS A 3 -9.06 -23.88 -25.60
C LYS A 3 -10.27 -22.94 -25.74
N VAL A 4 -11.47 -23.40 -25.36
CA VAL A 4 -12.70 -22.60 -25.42
C VAL A 4 -13.19 -22.36 -24.00
N PHE A 5 -13.37 -21.10 -23.60
CA PHE A 5 -13.91 -20.73 -22.32
C PHE A 5 -15.42 -20.41 -22.43
N GLY A 6 -16.18 -20.83 -21.39
CA GLY A 6 -17.60 -20.58 -21.28
C GLY A 6 -18.41 -21.11 -22.49
N ASN A 7 -17.94 -22.16 -23.18
CA ASN A 7 -18.53 -22.70 -24.42
C ASN A 7 -18.82 -21.63 -25.50
N ARG A 8 -18.07 -20.54 -25.52
CA ARG A 8 -18.33 -19.38 -26.39
C ARG A 8 -17.07 -18.75 -26.97
N TYR A 9 -16.00 -18.67 -26.20
CA TYR A 9 -14.82 -17.91 -26.56
C TYR A 9 -13.65 -18.82 -26.89
N ALA A 10 -13.28 -18.91 -28.15
CA ALA A 10 -12.09 -19.64 -28.59
C ALA A 10 -10.84 -18.79 -28.30
N ILE A 11 -9.84 -19.36 -27.60
CA ILE A 11 -8.61 -18.68 -27.21
C ILE A 11 -7.53 -18.91 -28.27
N GLY A 12 -6.96 -17.85 -28.78
CA GLY A 12 -5.89 -17.85 -29.76
C GLY A 12 -4.50 -17.59 -29.17
N GLU A 13 -3.72 -16.77 -29.85
CA GLU A 13 -2.34 -16.45 -29.46
C GLU A 13 -2.27 -15.48 -28.24
N MET A 14 -1.20 -15.59 -27.47
CA MET A 14 -0.91 -14.68 -26.39
C MET A 14 -0.31 -13.38 -26.95
N ILE A 15 -0.88 -12.24 -26.56
CA ILE A 15 -0.47 -10.90 -27.01
C ILE A 15 0.21 -10.08 -25.91
N GLY A 16 0.16 -10.55 -24.66
CA GLY A 16 0.80 -9.86 -23.56
C GLY A 16 0.86 -10.70 -22.30
N THR A 17 1.85 -10.42 -21.46
CA THR A 17 1.95 -11.00 -20.12
C THR A 17 2.12 -9.87 -19.12
N GLY A 18 1.30 -9.89 -18.07
CA GLY A 18 1.33 -8.94 -16.98
C GLY A 18 1.70 -9.60 -15.66
N GLY A 19 1.77 -8.79 -14.64
CA GLY A 19 2.12 -9.27 -13.32
C GLY A 19 1.14 -10.31 -12.78
N MET A 20 -0.16 -10.17 -12.98
CA MET A 20 -1.16 -11.07 -12.43
C MET A 20 -1.93 -11.87 -13.49
N ALA A 21 -1.87 -11.48 -14.74
CA ALA A 21 -2.66 -12.11 -15.81
C ALA A 21 -1.91 -12.09 -17.14
N ASP A 22 -2.19 -13.07 -17.97
CA ASP A 22 -1.78 -13.15 -19.37
C ASP A 22 -2.96 -12.73 -20.27
N VAL A 23 -2.66 -12.07 -21.38
CA VAL A 23 -3.66 -11.57 -22.33
C VAL A 23 -3.53 -12.29 -23.66
N TYR A 24 -4.65 -12.77 -24.16
CA TYR A 24 -4.74 -13.54 -25.41
C TYR A 24 -5.70 -12.83 -26.38
N ILE A 25 -5.49 -13.04 -27.68
CA ILE A 25 -6.56 -12.81 -28.67
C ILE A 25 -7.55 -13.96 -28.55
N GLY A 26 -8.83 -13.67 -28.50
CA GLY A 26 -9.90 -14.64 -28.56
C GLY A 26 -10.93 -14.30 -29.64
N GLU A 27 -11.81 -15.25 -29.92
CA GLU A 27 -12.95 -15.06 -30.80
C GLU A 27 -14.25 -15.41 -30.06
N ASP A 28 -15.15 -14.45 -29.96
CA ASP A 28 -16.53 -14.68 -29.53
C ASP A 28 -17.27 -15.40 -30.68
N GLN A 29 -17.37 -16.73 -30.61
CA GLN A 29 -17.97 -17.58 -31.66
C GLN A 29 -19.45 -17.28 -31.86
N ARG A 30 -20.15 -16.69 -30.86
CA ARG A 30 -21.57 -16.35 -30.97
C ARG A 30 -21.80 -15.05 -31.73
N LEU A 31 -20.91 -14.07 -31.58
CA LEU A 31 -21.01 -12.76 -32.22
C LEU A 31 -20.01 -12.59 -33.37
N SER A 32 -19.19 -13.60 -33.68
CA SER A 32 -18.16 -13.60 -34.73
C SER A 32 -17.26 -12.36 -34.66
N ARG A 33 -16.78 -12.01 -33.45
CA ARG A 33 -15.90 -10.87 -33.25
C ARG A 33 -14.65 -11.26 -32.47
N LYS A 34 -13.54 -10.58 -32.77
CA LYS A 34 -12.32 -10.69 -31.95
C LYS A 34 -12.47 -9.97 -30.63
N VAL A 35 -11.88 -10.55 -29.58
CA VAL A 35 -11.88 -10.03 -28.23
C VAL A 35 -10.48 -10.18 -27.63
N ALA A 36 -10.13 -9.36 -26.65
CA ALA A 36 -9.00 -9.63 -25.76
C ALA A 36 -9.49 -10.48 -24.59
N VAL A 37 -8.69 -11.46 -24.20
CA VAL A 37 -8.99 -12.39 -23.11
C VAL A 37 -7.90 -12.29 -22.06
N LYS A 38 -8.20 -11.68 -20.92
CA LYS A 38 -7.30 -11.59 -19.77
C LYS A 38 -7.54 -12.82 -18.89
N VAL A 39 -6.50 -13.62 -18.67
CA VAL A 39 -6.57 -14.86 -17.88
C VAL A 39 -5.66 -14.74 -16.67
N LEU A 40 -6.20 -14.96 -15.48
CA LEU A 40 -5.41 -14.96 -14.25
C LEU A 40 -4.34 -16.05 -14.30
N ARG A 41 -3.10 -15.72 -13.98
CA ARG A 41 -1.98 -16.67 -14.02
C ARG A 41 -2.21 -17.82 -13.04
N SER A 42 -1.85 -19.02 -13.45
CA SER A 42 -2.10 -20.26 -12.70
C SER A 42 -1.36 -20.34 -11.35
N ASP A 43 -0.22 -19.65 -11.21
CA ASP A 43 0.52 -19.54 -9.96
C ASP A 43 -0.23 -18.67 -8.93
N LEU A 44 -1.01 -17.68 -9.36
CA LEU A 44 -1.81 -16.78 -8.53
C LEU A 44 -3.26 -17.27 -8.35
N ALA A 45 -3.78 -18.07 -9.29
CA ALA A 45 -5.15 -18.58 -9.23
C ALA A 45 -5.42 -19.51 -8.02
N ARG A 46 -4.38 -19.93 -7.30
CA ARG A 46 -4.50 -20.73 -6.06
C ARG A 46 -4.77 -19.88 -4.83
N ASP A 47 -4.51 -18.59 -4.88
CA ASP A 47 -4.74 -17.65 -3.79
C ASP A 47 -6.10 -16.96 -3.97
N PRO A 48 -7.07 -17.20 -3.07
CA PRO A 48 -8.40 -16.60 -3.16
C PRO A 48 -8.41 -15.07 -3.21
N SER A 49 -7.39 -14.43 -2.65
CA SER A 49 -7.27 -12.96 -2.65
C SER A 49 -7.06 -12.41 -4.06
N PHE A 50 -6.22 -13.07 -4.88
CA PHE A 50 -6.01 -12.68 -6.28
C PHE A 50 -7.25 -12.94 -7.13
N VAL A 51 -7.94 -14.05 -6.92
CA VAL A 51 -9.20 -14.35 -7.62
C VAL A 51 -10.28 -13.31 -7.30
N ALA A 52 -10.43 -12.95 -6.01
CA ALA A 52 -11.39 -11.93 -5.59
C ALA A 52 -11.08 -10.55 -6.18
N ARG A 53 -9.81 -10.17 -6.26
CA ARG A 53 -9.35 -8.92 -6.89
C ARG A 53 -9.66 -8.92 -8.38
N PHE A 54 -9.29 -9.97 -9.08
CA PHE A 54 -9.52 -10.12 -10.52
C PHE A 54 -11.01 -10.01 -10.86
N ARG A 55 -11.87 -10.66 -10.05
CA ARG A 55 -13.34 -10.56 -10.21
C ARG A 55 -13.84 -9.12 -9.93
N LYS A 56 -13.32 -8.46 -8.91
CA LYS A 56 -13.72 -7.09 -8.54
C LYS A 56 -13.35 -6.09 -9.64
N GLU A 57 -12.16 -6.24 -10.25
CA GLU A 57 -11.73 -5.45 -11.41
C GLU A 57 -12.68 -5.60 -12.59
N ALA A 58 -13.06 -6.85 -12.93
CA ALA A 58 -14.03 -7.12 -13.99
C ALA A 58 -15.39 -6.45 -13.73
N LEU A 59 -15.93 -6.59 -12.51
CA LEU A 59 -17.23 -6.03 -12.15
C LEU A 59 -17.27 -4.49 -12.22
N ALA A 60 -16.19 -3.84 -11.83
CA ALA A 60 -16.13 -2.39 -11.89
C ALA A 60 -16.04 -1.86 -13.32
N ALA A 61 -15.18 -2.46 -14.14
CA ALA A 61 -15.04 -2.07 -15.53
C ALA A 61 -16.31 -2.41 -16.37
N ALA A 62 -17.04 -3.47 -16.02
CA ALA A 62 -18.27 -3.86 -16.72
C ALA A 62 -19.40 -2.82 -16.63
N GLY A 63 -19.41 -1.97 -15.60
CA GLY A 63 -20.37 -0.87 -15.46
C GLY A 63 -20.07 0.37 -16.31
N LEU A 64 -18.90 0.42 -16.97
CA LEU A 64 -18.45 1.58 -17.73
C LEU A 64 -18.65 1.36 -19.24
N ASN A 65 -19.29 2.32 -19.89
CA ASN A 65 -19.46 2.34 -21.34
C ASN A 65 -19.09 3.72 -21.90
N HIS A 66 -17.84 3.87 -22.32
CA HIS A 66 -17.31 5.14 -22.82
C HIS A 66 -16.26 4.87 -23.91
N PRO A 67 -16.20 5.63 -25.01
CA PRO A 67 -15.25 5.39 -26.11
C PRO A 67 -13.78 5.42 -25.70
N GLY A 68 -13.42 6.22 -24.70
CA GLY A 68 -12.08 6.30 -24.10
C GLY A 68 -11.79 5.26 -23.02
N ILE A 69 -12.66 4.25 -22.80
CA ILE A 69 -12.47 3.16 -21.83
C ILE A 69 -12.59 1.83 -22.57
N VAL A 70 -11.69 0.88 -22.28
CA VAL A 70 -11.76 -0.48 -22.81
C VAL A 70 -12.99 -1.18 -22.25
N ALA A 71 -13.91 -1.59 -23.13
CA ALA A 71 -15.16 -2.21 -22.73
C ALA A 71 -14.93 -3.65 -22.23
N VAL A 72 -15.49 -4.00 -21.06
CA VAL A 72 -15.57 -5.38 -20.57
C VAL A 72 -16.87 -6.01 -21.08
N TYR A 73 -16.77 -7.17 -21.70
CA TYR A 73 -17.91 -7.85 -22.31
C TYR A 73 -18.47 -8.98 -21.47
N ASP A 74 -17.59 -9.70 -20.76
CA ASP A 74 -17.96 -10.85 -19.96
C ASP A 74 -16.82 -11.23 -19.02
N SER A 75 -17.12 -11.99 -17.98
CA SER A 75 -16.12 -12.57 -17.08
C SER A 75 -16.61 -13.91 -16.54
N GLY A 76 -15.69 -14.80 -16.19
CA GLY A 76 -16.09 -16.10 -15.64
C GLY A 76 -14.94 -16.88 -15.05
N GLU A 77 -15.30 -18.06 -14.58
CA GLU A 77 -14.38 -19.04 -14.00
C GLU A 77 -14.66 -20.40 -14.59
N GLU A 78 -13.62 -21.13 -14.96
CA GLU A 78 -13.71 -22.49 -15.46
C GLU A 78 -12.55 -23.33 -14.90
N GLY A 79 -12.85 -24.24 -13.98
CA GLY A 79 -11.85 -24.97 -13.23
C GLY A 79 -10.99 -24.01 -12.39
N ALA A 80 -9.68 -24.01 -12.61
CA ALA A 80 -8.74 -23.13 -11.95
C ALA A 80 -8.45 -21.82 -12.71
N ASN A 81 -9.17 -21.54 -13.80
CA ASN A 81 -8.92 -20.37 -14.63
C ASN A 81 -10.03 -19.32 -14.40
N SER A 82 -9.65 -18.13 -13.95
CA SER A 82 -10.51 -16.94 -13.97
C SER A 82 -10.14 -16.10 -15.19
N TYR A 83 -11.14 -15.58 -15.91
CA TYR A 83 -10.95 -14.85 -17.16
C TYR A 83 -11.89 -13.65 -17.30
N ILE A 84 -11.44 -12.66 -18.07
CA ILE A 84 -12.20 -11.46 -18.44
C ILE A 84 -12.13 -11.33 -19.97
N PHE A 85 -13.29 -11.17 -20.62
CA PHE A 85 -13.39 -10.86 -22.04
C PHE A 85 -13.64 -9.37 -22.22
N MET A 86 -12.82 -8.74 -23.03
CA MET A 86 -12.87 -7.29 -23.22
C MET A 86 -12.62 -6.90 -24.68
N GLU A 87 -12.81 -5.65 -24.97
CA GLU A 87 -12.51 -5.05 -26.26
C GLU A 87 -11.05 -5.32 -26.65
N LEU A 88 -10.86 -5.85 -27.87
CA LEU A 88 -9.54 -5.94 -28.49
C LEU A 88 -9.23 -4.59 -29.14
N VAL A 89 -8.33 -3.83 -28.51
CA VAL A 89 -7.87 -2.55 -29.05
C VAL A 89 -6.72 -2.79 -30.02
N ASN A 90 -6.88 -2.35 -31.27
CA ASN A 90 -5.78 -2.32 -32.23
C ASN A 90 -4.94 -1.09 -31.98
N GLY A 91 -3.67 -1.30 -31.60
CA GLY A 91 -2.77 -0.23 -31.19
C GLY A 91 -1.69 -0.73 -30.23
N HIS A 92 -1.13 0.16 -29.46
CA HIS A 92 -0.05 -0.14 -28.51
C HIS A 92 -0.23 0.66 -27.21
N THR A 93 0.49 0.27 -26.16
CA THR A 93 0.44 0.98 -24.88
C THR A 93 1.23 2.29 -24.94
N LEU A 94 0.81 3.27 -24.15
CA LEU A 94 1.57 4.53 -24.00
C LEU A 94 2.98 4.27 -23.44
N ARG A 95 3.18 3.20 -22.67
CA ARG A 95 4.52 2.76 -22.21
C ARG A 95 5.42 2.35 -23.39
N GLU A 96 4.87 1.68 -24.38
CA GLU A 96 5.60 1.32 -25.61
C GLU A 96 5.90 2.56 -26.45
N GLU A 97 4.97 3.50 -26.55
CA GLU A 97 5.17 4.78 -27.23
C GLU A 97 6.31 5.58 -26.60
N ILE A 98 6.29 5.77 -25.26
CA ILE A 98 7.37 6.46 -24.53
C ILE A 98 8.73 5.80 -24.75
N LYS A 99 8.77 4.46 -24.86
CA LYS A 99 10.03 3.74 -25.12
C LYS A 99 10.53 3.86 -26.56
N LYS A 100 9.64 4.00 -27.52
CA LYS A 100 9.98 4.09 -28.96
C LYS A 100 10.32 5.52 -29.37
N SER A 101 9.65 6.50 -28.81
CA SER A 101 9.80 7.91 -29.17
C SER A 101 10.96 8.56 -28.46
N THR A 102 11.80 9.26 -29.21
CA THR A 102 12.87 10.14 -28.65
C THR A 102 12.27 11.36 -27.95
N ALA A 103 11.10 11.83 -28.33
CA ALA A 103 10.32 12.86 -27.66
C ALA A 103 8.86 12.84 -28.15
N ILE A 104 7.91 12.91 -27.23
CA ILE A 104 6.49 13.16 -27.55
C ILE A 104 6.32 14.68 -27.57
N SER A 105 5.69 15.23 -28.62
CA SER A 105 5.47 16.69 -28.68
C SER A 105 4.50 17.12 -27.57
N VAL A 106 4.62 18.39 -27.15
CA VAL A 106 3.77 18.94 -26.07
C VAL A 106 2.29 18.86 -26.46
N GLU A 107 1.99 19.19 -27.72
CA GLU A 107 0.62 19.10 -28.24
C GLU A 107 0.08 17.66 -28.14
N ARG A 108 0.89 16.67 -28.53
CA ARG A 108 0.49 15.27 -28.43
C ARG A 108 0.34 14.80 -26.99
N ALA A 109 1.20 15.27 -26.10
CA ALA A 109 1.08 15.00 -24.66
C ALA A 109 -0.25 15.54 -24.10
N LEU A 110 -0.62 16.77 -24.46
CA LEU A 110 -1.88 17.37 -24.02
C LEU A 110 -3.11 16.64 -24.61
N GLU A 111 -3.08 16.20 -25.87
CA GLU A 111 -4.15 15.39 -26.46
C GLU A 111 -4.33 14.04 -25.73
N ILE A 112 -3.23 13.37 -25.41
CA ILE A 112 -3.27 12.11 -24.64
C ILE A 112 -3.89 12.35 -23.26
N ILE A 113 -3.44 13.38 -22.55
CA ILE A 113 -3.95 13.72 -21.21
C ILE A 113 -5.42 14.15 -21.27
N GLU A 114 -5.84 14.88 -22.31
CA GLU A 114 -7.26 15.21 -22.54
C GLU A 114 -8.11 13.96 -22.66
N GLY A 115 -7.67 12.95 -23.44
CA GLY A 115 -8.34 11.67 -23.59
C GLY A 115 -8.45 10.91 -22.26
N VAL A 116 -7.35 10.83 -21.51
CA VAL A 116 -7.32 10.19 -20.17
C VAL A 116 -8.27 10.87 -19.20
N LEU A 117 -8.22 12.21 -19.10
CA LEU A 117 -9.08 12.97 -18.19
C LEU A 117 -10.56 12.86 -18.57
N THR A 118 -10.89 12.78 -19.87
CA THR A 118 -12.26 12.57 -20.33
C THR A 118 -12.78 11.21 -19.89
N ALA A 119 -11.98 10.15 -19.99
CA ALA A 119 -12.32 8.83 -19.50
C ALA A 119 -12.47 8.79 -17.98
N LEU A 120 -11.57 9.43 -17.23
CA LEU A 120 -11.64 9.52 -15.77
C LEU A 120 -12.84 10.33 -15.29
N SER A 121 -13.17 11.44 -15.94
CA SER A 121 -14.37 12.23 -15.63
C SER A 121 -15.63 11.38 -15.70
N TYR A 122 -15.76 10.58 -16.75
CA TYR A 122 -16.88 9.65 -16.89
C TYR A 122 -16.87 8.56 -15.81
N SER A 123 -15.72 7.94 -15.51
CA SER A 123 -15.66 6.89 -14.48
C SER A 123 -15.94 7.44 -13.09
N HIS A 124 -15.41 8.62 -12.75
CA HIS A 124 -15.65 9.29 -11.46
C HIS A 124 -17.12 9.67 -11.27
N SER A 125 -17.81 10.14 -12.34
CA SER A 125 -19.25 10.42 -12.28
C SER A 125 -20.11 9.17 -12.03
N ASN A 126 -19.58 7.98 -12.36
CA ASN A 126 -20.16 6.67 -12.04
C ASN A 126 -19.67 6.08 -10.70
N GLY A 127 -18.95 6.85 -9.88
CA GLY A 127 -18.44 6.42 -8.58
C GLY A 127 -17.26 5.46 -8.64
N ILE A 128 -16.60 5.33 -9.80
CA ILE A 128 -15.49 4.40 -10.02
C ILE A 128 -14.18 5.18 -10.13
N ILE A 129 -13.24 4.88 -9.23
CA ILE A 129 -11.90 5.46 -9.17
C ILE A 129 -10.93 4.44 -9.75
N HIS A 130 -9.99 4.88 -10.60
CA HIS A 130 -9.08 3.99 -11.32
C HIS A 130 -7.95 3.44 -10.43
N ARG A 131 -7.30 4.28 -9.62
CA ARG A 131 -6.25 3.97 -8.62
C ARG A 131 -4.92 3.42 -9.17
N ASP A 132 -4.79 3.20 -10.47
CA ASP A 132 -3.56 2.68 -11.10
C ASP A 132 -3.30 3.33 -12.47
N ILE A 133 -3.47 4.66 -12.58
CA ILE A 133 -3.15 5.41 -13.81
C ILE A 133 -1.64 5.40 -14.02
N LYS A 134 -1.22 4.83 -15.16
CA LYS A 134 0.17 4.73 -15.60
C LYS A 134 0.24 4.46 -17.10
N PRO A 135 1.37 4.69 -17.79
CA PRO A 135 1.47 4.46 -19.25
C PRO A 135 1.12 3.04 -19.70
N GLY A 136 1.33 2.03 -18.86
CA GLY A 136 0.99 0.65 -19.19
C GLY A 136 -0.51 0.36 -19.21
N ASN A 137 -1.33 1.20 -18.58
CA ASN A 137 -2.79 1.06 -18.52
C ASN A 137 -3.52 2.04 -19.47
N ILE A 138 -2.78 2.66 -20.39
CA ILE A 138 -3.31 3.54 -21.41
C ILE A 138 -2.89 2.99 -22.78
N MET A 139 -3.85 2.75 -23.65
CA MET A 139 -3.63 2.35 -25.03
C MET A 139 -3.86 3.53 -25.97
N LEU A 140 -3.04 3.58 -27.00
CA LEU A 140 -3.21 4.44 -28.18
C LEU A 140 -3.64 3.56 -29.33
N THR A 141 -4.81 3.84 -29.90
CA THR A 141 -5.30 3.12 -31.09
C THR A 141 -4.45 3.50 -32.31
N ASP A 142 -4.53 2.70 -33.38
CA ASP A 142 -3.90 3.03 -34.67
C ASP A 142 -4.42 4.36 -35.27
N ALA A 143 -5.60 4.82 -34.87
CA ALA A 143 -6.15 6.14 -35.20
C ALA A 143 -5.64 7.25 -34.31
N GLY A 144 -4.91 6.93 -33.25
CA GLY A 144 -4.38 7.89 -32.28
C GLY A 144 -5.31 8.18 -31.08
N ASP A 145 -6.48 7.53 -31.00
CA ASP A 145 -7.40 7.72 -29.87
C ASP A 145 -6.87 7.07 -28.60
N VAL A 146 -7.22 7.65 -27.46
CA VAL A 146 -6.84 7.16 -26.13
C VAL A 146 -7.89 6.21 -25.58
N LYS A 147 -7.46 5.06 -25.05
CA LYS A 147 -8.30 4.14 -24.27
C LYS A 147 -7.64 3.77 -22.96
N VAL A 148 -8.34 4.03 -21.87
CA VAL A 148 -7.93 3.67 -20.49
C VAL A 148 -8.41 2.24 -20.22
N MET A 149 -7.53 1.40 -19.68
CA MET A 149 -7.78 -0.01 -19.36
C MET A 149 -7.39 -0.32 -17.92
N ASP A 150 -7.82 -1.48 -17.42
CA ASP A 150 -7.42 -2.04 -16.11
C ASP A 150 -7.75 -1.11 -14.92
N PHE A 151 -9.05 -0.88 -14.68
CA PHE A 151 -9.52 -0.13 -13.51
C PHE A 151 -9.16 -0.84 -12.21
N GLY A 152 -8.12 -0.33 -11.53
CA GLY A 152 -7.40 -0.95 -10.42
C GLY A 152 -8.13 -0.95 -9.07
N ILE A 153 -9.39 -1.40 -9.01
CA ILE A 153 -10.16 -1.52 -7.75
C ILE A 153 -9.49 -2.51 -6.76
N ALA A 154 -8.55 -3.31 -7.24
CA ALA A 154 -7.86 -4.35 -6.49
C ALA A 154 -6.76 -3.83 -5.54
N ARG A 155 -6.41 -2.55 -5.55
CA ARG A 155 -5.48 -1.94 -4.59
C ARG A 155 -6.24 -1.36 -3.38
N ALA A 156 -6.95 -2.22 -2.66
CA ALA A 156 -7.44 -1.90 -1.33
C ALA A 156 -6.25 -1.87 -0.34
N MET A 157 -6.41 -1.15 0.76
CA MET A 157 -5.38 -0.82 1.77
C MET A 157 -4.55 -2.00 2.32
N ASP A 158 -5.01 -3.25 2.14
CA ASP A 158 -4.35 -4.45 2.67
C ASP A 158 -3.11 -4.90 1.86
N ASP A 159 -2.85 -4.29 0.68
CA ASP A 159 -1.86 -4.80 -0.28
C ASP A 159 -0.51 -4.10 -0.28
N ILE A 160 -0.39 -2.90 0.30
CA ILE A 160 0.86 -2.14 0.23
C ILE A 160 1.96 -2.84 1.04
N GLY A 161 1.62 -3.44 2.19
CA GLY A 161 2.56 -4.22 3.00
C GLY A 161 2.99 -5.54 2.36
N ALA A 162 2.07 -6.27 1.72
CA ALA A 162 2.34 -7.57 1.10
C ALA A 162 3.01 -7.44 -0.28
N THR A 163 2.73 -6.37 -1.02
CA THR A 163 3.27 -6.14 -2.37
C THR A 163 4.71 -5.62 -2.36
N MET A 164 5.17 -5.01 -1.26
CA MET A 164 6.57 -4.56 -1.12
C MET A 164 7.57 -5.71 -0.91
N THR A 165 7.12 -6.91 -0.57
CA THR A 165 7.99 -8.08 -0.28
C THR A 165 8.04 -9.11 -1.39
N SER A 166 7.16 -9.08 -2.39
CA SER A 166 7.18 -10.03 -3.50
C SER A 166 7.86 -9.44 -4.74
N THR A 167 8.70 -10.23 -5.37
CA THR A 167 9.59 -10.00 -6.53
C THR A 167 8.87 -9.59 -7.82
N TRP A 168 8.14 -8.47 -7.81
CA TRP A 168 7.44 -7.98 -8.99
C TRP A 168 8.16 -6.77 -9.59
N ASN A 169 7.98 -6.52 -10.87
CA ASN A 169 8.41 -5.31 -11.59
C ASN A 169 7.73 -4.03 -11.02
N VAL A 170 7.87 -3.82 -9.71
CA VAL A 170 7.18 -2.80 -8.90
C VAL A 170 7.76 -1.41 -9.15
N VAL A 171 9.01 -1.31 -9.59
CA VAL A 171 9.69 -0.02 -9.81
C VAL A 171 8.91 0.86 -10.78
N GLY A 172 8.40 0.31 -11.90
CA GLY A 172 7.64 1.09 -12.88
C GLY A 172 6.26 1.55 -12.43
N THR A 173 5.65 0.91 -11.44
CA THR A 173 4.33 1.29 -10.91
C THR A 173 4.43 2.32 -9.79
N ALA A 174 5.51 2.31 -9.00
CA ALA A 174 5.72 3.25 -7.90
C ALA A 174 5.82 4.71 -8.39
N GLN A 175 6.23 4.94 -9.64
CA GLN A 175 6.44 6.27 -10.24
C GLN A 175 5.17 7.12 -10.37
N TYR A 176 3.98 6.54 -10.21
CA TYR A 176 2.68 7.21 -10.39
C TYR A 176 1.78 7.13 -9.15
N LEU A 177 2.30 6.62 -8.03
CA LEU A 177 1.56 6.53 -6.78
C LEU A 177 1.26 7.92 -6.22
N SER A 178 0.05 8.13 -5.73
CA SER A 178 -0.25 9.32 -4.94
C SER A 178 0.33 9.23 -3.53
N PRO A 179 0.58 10.35 -2.83
CA PRO A 179 1.07 10.36 -1.46
C PRO A 179 0.21 9.51 -0.51
N GLU A 180 -1.13 9.63 -0.59
CA GLU A 180 -2.07 8.85 0.20
C GLU A 180 -2.00 7.35 -0.09
N GLN A 181 -1.77 6.96 -1.35
CA GLN A 181 -1.52 5.55 -1.68
C GLN A 181 -0.18 5.06 -1.13
N ALA A 182 0.85 5.90 -1.15
CA ALA A 182 2.16 5.57 -0.63
C ALA A 182 2.18 5.41 0.90
N THR A 183 1.31 6.13 1.61
CA THR A 183 1.14 6.04 3.08
C THR A 183 0.09 5.02 3.51
N GLY A 184 -0.64 4.40 2.58
CA GLY A 184 -1.71 3.45 2.89
C GLY A 184 -3.02 4.10 3.32
N GLU A 185 -3.18 5.39 3.06
CA GLU A 185 -4.43 6.11 3.31
C GLU A 185 -5.47 5.84 2.21
N THR A 186 -6.73 6.24 2.47
CA THR A 186 -7.81 6.01 1.51
C THR A 186 -7.64 6.87 0.27
N ALA A 187 -7.46 6.22 -0.89
CA ALA A 187 -7.39 6.87 -2.19
C ALA A 187 -8.78 7.25 -2.69
N ASP A 188 -8.96 8.51 -3.10
CA ASP A 188 -10.15 9.04 -3.76
C ASP A 188 -9.86 9.45 -5.22
N LEU A 189 -10.82 10.11 -5.88
CA LEU A 189 -10.68 10.55 -7.28
C LEU A 189 -9.48 11.49 -7.50
N ARG A 190 -9.00 12.18 -6.46
CA ARG A 190 -7.85 13.10 -6.51
C ARG A 190 -6.53 12.35 -6.54
N SER A 191 -6.52 11.05 -6.19
CA SER A 191 -5.37 10.17 -6.39
C SER A 191 -5.13 9.91 -7.87
N ASP A 192 -6.20 9.70 -8.68
CA ASP A 192 -6.08 9.57 -10.13
C ASP A 192 -5.56 10.86 -10.76
N ILE A 193 -6.01 12.03 -10.28
CA ILE A 193 -5.54 13.34 -10.74
C ILE A 193 -4.04 13.50 -10.49
N TYR A 194 -3.54 13.07 -9.33
CA TYR A 194 -2.11 13.07 -9.03
C TYR A 194 -1.33 12.17 -9.99
N SER A 195 -1.84 10.96 -10.24
CA SER A 195 -1.21 10.02 -11.18
C SER A 195 -1.20 10.55 -12.61
N VAL A 196 -2.26 11.27 -13.05
CA VAL A 196 -2.29 11.99 -14.34
C VAL A 196 -1.26 13.12 -14.35
N GLY A 197 -1.06 13.83 -13.23
CA GLY A 197 0.01 14.82 -13.08
C GLY A 197 1.40 14.23 -13.28
N CYS A 198 1.69 13.05 -12.68
CA CYS A 198 2.93 12.31 -12.90
C CYS A 198 3.10 11.90 -14.37
N LEU A 199 2.02 11.45 -14.99
CA LEU A 199 2.00 11.05 -16.39
C LEU A 199 2.27 12.24 -17.32
N LEU A 200 1.59 13.38 -17.14
CA LEU A 200 1.84 14.59 -17.91
C LEU A 200 3.29 15.05 -17.75
N TYR A 201 3.80 15.03 -16.52
CA TYR A 201 5.20 15.38 -16.25
C TYR A 201 6.15 14.50 -17.08
N GLU A 202 5.97 13.16 -17.06
CA GLU A 202 6.81 12.25 -17.83
C GLU A 202 6.73 12.51 -19.34
N LEU A 203 5.54 12.77 -19.86
CA LEU A 203 5.34 13.04 -21.30
C LEU A 203 6.06 14.30 -21.78
N VAL A 204 6.06 15.36 -20.97
CA VAL A 204 6.65 16.66 -21.37
C VAL A 204 8.12 16.83 -20.95
N ALA A 205 8.55 16.14 -19.89
CA ALA A 205 9.93 16.21 -19.37
C ALA A 205 10.80 15.02 -19.79
N GLY A 206 10.21 13.97 -20.39
CA GLY A 206 10.90 12.75 -20.83
C GLY A 206 11.28 11.77 -19.71
N LYS A 207 10.92 12.08 -18.47
CA LYS A 207 11.15 11.21 -17.28
C LYS A 207 10.10 11.52 -16.22
N PRO A 208 9.76 10.55 -15.35
CA PRO A 208 8.80 10.78 -14.26
C PRO A 208 9.34 11.80 -13.24
N PRO A 209 8.46 12.45 -12.44
CA PRO A 209 8.86 13.48 -11.46
C PRO A 209 9.76 12.91 -10.35
N PHE A 210 9.59 11.64 -10.01
CA PHE A 210 10.36 10.96 -8.98
C PHE A 210 10.94 9.65 -9.51
N THR A 211 12.21 9.40 -9.20
CA THR A 211 12.96 8.20 -9.60
C THR A 211 13.81 7.71 -8.43
N GLY A 212 14.12 6.41 -8.39
CA GLY A 212 14.95 5.84 -7.35
C GLY A 212 15.21 4.35 -7.59
N ASP A 213 16.20 3.81 -6.88
CA ASP A 213 16.64 2.42 -7.04
C ASP A 213 15.65 1.40 -6.47
N THR A 214 14.75 1.83 -5.59
CA THR A 214 13.74 0.97 -4.97
C THR A 214 12.35 1.60 -5.01
N PRO A 215 11.28 0.79 -5.10
CA PRO A 215 9.90 1.29 -5.01
C PRO A 215 9.62 2.10 -3.74
N VAL A 216 10.24 1.72 -2.62
CA VAL A 216 10.10 2.41 -1.33
C VAL A 216 10.72 3.81 -1.41
N ALA A 217 11.90 3.95 -2.01
CA ALA A 217 12.54 5.26 -2.19
C ALA A 217 11.69 6.19 -3.07
N ILE A 218 11.06 5.66 -4.13
CA ILE A 218 10.16 6.42 -4.99
C ILE A 218 8.89 6.81 -4.21
N ALA A 219 8.27 5.87 -3.50
CA ALA A 219 7.09 6.14 -2.68
C ALA A 219 7.35 7.24 -1.62
N TYR A 220 8.50 7.21 -0.97
CA TYR A 220 8.90 8.26 -0.02
C TYR A 220 9.00 9.63 -0.69
N GLN A 221 9.54 9.73 -1.92
CA GLN A 221 9.62 10.99 -2.65
C GLN A 221 8.22 11.53 -2.99
N HIS A 222 7.25 10.67 -3.32
CA HIS A 222 5.87 11.09 -3.52
C HIS A 222 5.27 11.74 -2.27
N VAL A 223 5.63 11.28 -1.09
CA VAL A 223 5.13 11.84 0.18
C VAL A 223 5.82 13.15 0.54
N SER A 224 7.15 13.24 0.39
CA SER A 224 7.94 14.29 1.04
C SER A 224 8.79 15.16 0.13
N ALA A 225 9.15 14.70 -1.08
CA ALA A 225 10.09 15.44 -1.92
C ALA A 225 9.38 16.43 -2.86
N ASP A 226 10.03 17.55 -3.12
CA ASP A 226 9.67 18.46 -4.21
C ASP A 226 10.19 17.90 -5.54
N PHE A 227 9.57 18.32 -6.64
CA PHE A 227 10.00 17.97 -7.99
C PHE A 227 10.47 19.22 -8.75
N PRO A 228 11.46 19.10 -9.65
CA PRO A 228 11.87 20.22 -10.50
C PRO A 228 10.73 20.58 -11.48
N LEU A 229 10.53 21.87 -11.73
CA LEU A 229 9.53 22.28 -12.70
C LEU A 229 9.86 21.70 -14.09
N PRO A 230 8.87 21.19 -14.84
CA PRO A 230 9.09 20.67 -16.19
C PRO A 230 9.81 21.65 -17.12
N SER A 231 9.51 22.95 -17.04
CA SER A 231 10.18 24.01 -17.83
C SER A 231 11.69 24.13 -17.52
N SER A 232 12.13 23.74 -16.33
CA SER A 232 13.57 23.70 -15.99
C SER A 232 14.32 22.59 -16.71
N ILE A 233 13.60 21.55 -17.18
CA ILE A 233 14.15 20.42 -17.93
C ILE A 233 13.95 20.62 -19.43
N ASN A 234 12.76 21.07 -19.83
CA ASN A 234 12.38 21.37 -21.20
C ASN A 234 11.99 22.86 -21.31
N PRO A 235 12.92 23.74 -21.67
CA PRO A 235 12.66 25.21 -21.75
C PRO A 235 11.64 25.64 -22.81
N SER A 236 11.18 24.73 -23.67
CA SER A 236 10.14 25.04 -24.68
C SER A 236 8.72 24.99 -24.09
N LEU A 237 8.57 24.57 -22.82
CA LEU A 237 7.26 24.47 -22.17
C LEU A 237 6.73 25.82 -21.75
N ASP A 238 5.43 26.02 -21.98
CA ASP A 238 4.68 27.16 -21.47
C ASP A 238 4.51 27.09 -19.95
N GLU A 239 4.53 28.25 -19.28
CA GLU A 239 4.33 28.36 -17.83
C GLU A 239 3.00 27.75 -17.35
N ASN A 240 1.99 27.67 -18.23
CA ASN A 240 0.72 27.03 -17.92
C ASN A 240 0.87 25.51 -17.64
N ILE A 241 1.82 24.84 -18.32
CA ILE A 241 2.10 23.42 -18.08
C ILE A 241 2.68 23.23 -16.67
N ASP A 242 3.62 24.09 -16.27
CA ASP A 242 4.18 24.07 -14.91
C ASP A 242 3.09 24.28 -13.85
N LYS A 243 2.16 25.23 -14.09
CA LYS A 243 1.03 25.51 -13.19
C LYS A 243 0.11 24.30 -13.04
N ILE A 244 -0.28 23.68 -14.16
CA ILE A 244 -1.14 22.47 -14.15
C ILE A 244 -0.49 21.36 -13.36
N ILE A 245 0.77 21.04 -13.65
CA ILE A 245 1.52 19.97 -12.99
C ILE A 245 1.71 20.26 -11.50
N THR A 246 2.04 21.51 -11.15
CA THR A 246 2.22 21.89 -9.74
C THR A 246 0.94 21.68 -8.92
N VAL A 247 -0.21 22.03 -9.48
CA VAL A 247 -1.50 21.82 -8.81
C VAL A 247 -1.84 20.33 -8.76
N ALA A 248 -1.65 19.58 -9.84
CA ALA A 248 -1.95 18.14 -9.87
C ALA A 248 -1.06 17.35 -8.90
N LEU A 249 0.23 17.72 -8.76
CA LEU A 249 1.21 17.05 -7.91
C LEU A 249 1.28 17.62 -6.47
N ALA A 250 0.33 18.45 -6.05
CA ALA A 250 0.26 18.91 -4.67
C ALA A 250 0.16 17.71 -3.70
N LYS A 251 0.93 17.74 -2.60
CA LYS A 251 0.99 16.62 -1.66
C LYS A 251 -0.34 16.43 -0.94
N ASN A 252 -0.95 17.53 -0.47
CA ASN A 252 -2.28 17.49 0.13
C ASN A 252 -3.36 17.40 -0.97
N PRO A 253 -4.26 16.41 -0.95
CA PRO A 253 -5.37 16.28 -1.89
C PRO A 253 -6.26 17.53 -2.00
N GLU A 254 -6.44 18.29 -0.91
CA GLU A 254 -7.23 19.52 -0.89
C GLU A 254 -6.64 20.66 -1.75
N ASP A 255 -5.35 20.62 -2.03
CA ASP A 255 -4.66 21.62 -2.84
C ASP A 255 -4.57 21.24 -4.32
N ARG A 256 -5.08 20.04 -4.70
CA ARG A 256 -5.15 19.54 -6.08
C ARG A 256 -6.41 20.02 -6.78
N TYR A 257 -6.52 19.74 -8.08
CA TYR A 257 -7.81 19.77 -8.76
C TYR A 257 -8.80 18.85 -8.03
N GLN A 258 -10.02 19.34 -7.81
CA GLN A 258 -11.04 18.59 -7.05
C GLN A 258 -11.89 17.69 -7.95
N SER A 259 -11.71 17.75 -9.27
CA SER A 259 -12.29 16.78 -10.20
C SER A 259 -11.46 16.71 -11.50
N ALA A 260 -11.62 15.61 -12.24
CA ALA A 260 -10.98 15.42 -13.54
C ALA A 260 -11.43 16.49 -14.55
N GLU A 261 -12.68 16.96 -14.50
CA GLU A 261 -13.20 18.04 -15.35
C GLU A 261 -12.48 19.35 -15.13
N MET A 262 -12.11 19.68 -13.89
CA MET A 262 -11.38 20.92 -13.59
C MET A 262 -9.99 20.89 -14.23
N MET A 263 -9.26 19.79 -14.11
CA MET A 263 -7.96 19.62 -14.74
C MET A 263 -8.09 19.59 -16.28
N LEU A 264 -9.11 18.90 -16.81
CA LEU A 264 -9.43 18.86 -18.24
C LEU A 264 -9.67 20.25 -18.83
N ALA A 265 -10.39 21.10 -18.11
CA ALA A 265 -10.64 22.47 -18.54
C ALA A 265 -9.34 23.27 -18.68
N ASP A 266 -8.39 23.12 -17.76
CA ASP A 266 -7.10 23.82 -17.83
C ASP A 266 -6.16 23.19 -18.89
N ILE A 267 -6.19 21.86 -19.11
CA ILE A 267 -5.49 21.22 -20.24
C ILE A 267 -5.99 21.79 -21.58
N ARG A 268 -7.32 21.93 -21.75
CA ARG A 268 -7.91 22.53 -22.97
C ARG A 268 -7.58 24.00 -23.16
N ARG A 269 -7.38 24.76 -22.07
CA ARG A 269 -6.90 26.14 -22.15
C ARG A 269 -5.44 26.19 -22.59
N ALA A 270 -4.59 25.39 -21.96
CA ALA A 270 -3.17 25.31 -22.30
C ALA A 270 -2.96 24.88 -23.76
N SER A 271 -3.73 23.89 -24.27
CA SER A 271 -3.65 23.47 -25.69
C SER A 271 -4.02 24.56 -26.70
N ARG A 272 -4.77 25.57 -26.25
CA ARG A 272 -5.15 26.75 -27.06
C ARG A 272 -4.27 27.98 -26.81
N GLY A 273 -3.19 27.85 -26.03
CA GLY A 273 -2.33 28.96 -25.62
C GLY A 273 -3.04 30.00 -24.72
N GLN A 274 -4.08 29.59 -23.99
CA GLN A 274 -4.82 30.43 -23.07
C GLN A 274 -4.34 30.22 -21.63
N ASP A 275 -4.38 31.28 -20.81
CA ASP A 275 -4.03 31.17 -19.40
C ASP A 275 -4.95 30.20 -18.65
N VAL A 276 -4.34 29.34 -17.80
CA VAL A 276 -5.06 28.44 -16.93
C VAL A 276 -5.74 29.19 -15.78
N THR A 277 -6.90 28.70 -15.35
CA THR A 277 -7.72 29.39 -14.34
C THR A 277 -7.28 29.05 -12.92
N THR A 278 -6.60 27.92 -12.75
CA THR A 278 -6.19 27.44 -11.43
C THR A 278 -5.03 28.29 -10.90
N LYS A 279 -5.29 28.97 -9.77
CA LYS A 279 -4.26 29.74 -9.07
C LYS A 279 -3.52 28.82 -8.12
N ILE A 280 -2.20 28.80 -8.22
CA ILE A 280 -1.36 28.17 -7.19
C ILE A 280 -1.69 28.86 -5.86
N ARG A 281 -2.35 28.15 -4.95
CA ARG A 281 -2.62 28.65 -3.61
C ARG A 281 -1.30 28.68 -2.85
N ARG A 282 -0.58 29.80 -2.89
CA ARG A 282 0.57 30.00 -2.00
C ARG A 282 0.03 29.92 -0.58
N ILE A 283 0.32 28.82 0.10
CA ILE A 283 0.04 28.65 1.53
C ILE A 283 1.00 29.60 2.25
N ILE A 284 0.57 30.84 2.44
CA ILE A 284 1.19 31.73 3.42
C ILE A 284 0.63 31.24 4.76
N PRO A 285 1.45 30.70 5.68
CA PRO A 285 0.95 30.22 6.95
C PRO A 285 0.25 31.37 7.67
N ARG A 286 -1.02 31.20 7.97
CA ARG A 286 -1.91 32.19 8.62
C ARG A 286 -1.36 32.77 9.95
N ARG A 287 -0.27 32.21 10.47
CA ARG A 287 0.36 32.65 11.73
C ARG A 287 1.09 34.01 11.63
N ASN A 288 1.35 34.51 10.43
CA ASN A 288 2.10 35.76 10.26
C ASN A 288 1.24 36.99 9.96
N PHE A 289 -0.09 36.88 9.86
CA PHE A 289 -0.95 38.01 9.49
C PHE A 289 -1.20 39.01 10.63
N LEU A 290 -0.97 38.63 11.88
CA LEU A 290 -1.10 39.54 13.05
C LEU A 290 0.22 40.28 13.41
N ILE A 291 1.34 39.92 12.80
CA ILE A 291 2.64 40.58 13.03
C ILE A 291 2.97 41.62 11.96
N MET A 292 2.29 41.60 10.79
CA MET A 292 2.60 42.52 9.68
C MET A 292 2.06 43.92 9.85
N GLY A 293 1.10 44.17 10.76
CA GLY A 293 0.58 45.55 11.00
C GLY A 293 1.55 46.46 11.77
N GLY A 294 2.45 45.88 12.57
CA GLY A 294 3.46 46.61 13.34
C GLY A 294 4.83 46.71 12.69
N ALA A 295 5.12 45.80 11.74
CA ALA A 295 6.43 45.70 11.11
C ALA A 295 6.63 46.66 9.90
N ALA A 296 5.55 47.13 9.27
CA ALA A 296 5.65 48.01 8.12
C ALA A 296 6.26 49.37 8.47
N SER A 297 5.96 49.92 9.63
CA SER A 297 6.53 51.19 10.09
C SER A 297 8.00 51.10 10.51
N VAL A 298 8.39 49.93 11.09
CA VAL A 298 9.79 49.64 11.45
C VAL A 298 10.62 49.30 10.21
N PHE A 299 10.02 48.66 9.21
CA PHE A 299 10.70 48.26 7.96
C PHE A 299 11.05 49.47 7.06
N ILE A 300 10.19 50.49 7.03
CA ILE A 300 10.49 51.75 6.30
C ILE A 300 11.64 52.52 6.98
N LEU A 301 11.71 52.52 8.31
CA LEU A 301 12.83 53.13 9.05
C LEU A 301 14.13 52.32 8.90
N LEU A 302 14.04 50.98 8.80
CA LEU A 302 15.21 50.10 8.56
C LEU A 302 15.72 50.19 7.12
N ILE A 303 14.85 50.38 6.12
CA ILE A 303 15.24 50.60 4.73
C ILE A 303 15.98 51.97 4.60
N ALA A 304 15.51 53.01 5.26
CA ALA A 304 16.20 54.32 5.28
C ALA A 304 17.57 54.21 5.98
N PHE A 305 17.70 53.41 7.01
CA PHE A 305 18.96 53.11 7.70
C PHE A 305 19.88 52.22 6.85
N ALA A 306 19.32 51.19 6.17
CA ALA A 306 20.08 50.27 5.33
C ALA A 306 20.63 50.93 4.07
N LEU A 307 19.90 51.87 3.44
CA LEU A 307 20.37 52.61 2.28
C LEU A 307 21.54 53.58 2.59
N ASN A 308 21.69 53.94 3.86
CA ASN A 308 22.84 54.73 4.33
C ASN A 308 24.05 53.87 4.75
N SER A 309 23.92 52.54 4.82
CA SER A 309 24.98 51.61 5.24
C SER A 309 25.52 50.69 4.12
N PHE A 310 25.00 50.87 2.88
CA PHE A 310 25.50 50.09 1.73
C PHE A 310 26.76 50.76 1.10
N ASN A 311 27.81 50.81 1.90
CA ASN A 311 29.15 50.94 1.33
C ASN A 311 30.12 50.10 2.18
N SER A 312 30.55 48.97 1.62
CA SER A 312 31.51 48.02 2.15
C SER A 312 30.97 46.85 2.97
N SER A 313 30.69 45.75 2.28
CA SER A 313 30.67 44.40 2.89
C SER A 313 31.38 43.42 1.96
N THR A 314 32.59 43.05 2.29
CA THR A 314 33.27 41.83 1.84
C THR A 314 32.37 40.62 2.12
N PRO A 315 32.21 39.64 1.18
CA PRO A 315 31.41 38.45 1.45
C PRO A 315 31.98 37.67 2.66
N ALA A 316 31.16 37.42 3.65
CA ALA A 316 31.53 36.61 4.79
C ALA A 316 31.96 35.18 4.34
N PRO A 317 33.03 34.61 4.90
CA PRO A 317 33.48 33.30 4.53
C PRO A 317 32.39 32.27 4.79
N SER A 318 31.93 31.60 3.73
CA SER A 318 30.98 30.49 3.83
C SER A 318 31.72 29.23 4.26
N LEU A 319 31.25 28.60 5.33
CA LEU A 319 31.74 27.31 5.84
C LEU A 319 30.82 26.19 5.38
N GLN A 320 31.38 25.00 5.22
CA GLN A 320 30.61 23.81 4.90
C GLN A 320 29.99 23.24 6.18
N ILE A 321 28.68 22.96 6.16
CA ILE A 321 27.98 22.39 7.32
C ILE A 321 28.39 20.93 7.46
N PRO A 322 28.93 20.51 8.62
CA PRO A 322 29.32 19.12 8.85
C PRO A 322 28.10 18.19 8.92
N ASN A 323 28.32 16.91 8.64
CA ASN A 323 27.31 15.88 8.85
C ASN A 323 27.23 15.53 10.35
N VAL A 324 26.07 15.71 10.94
CA VAL A 324 25.80 15.40 12.35
C VAL A 324 24.70 14.37 12.54
N VAL A 325 24.16 13.79 11.46
CA VAL A 325 23.14 12.73 11.55
C VAL A 325 23.70 11.48 12.23
N GLY A 326 22.98 10.94 13.20
CA GLY A 326 23.37 9.77 14.00
C GLY A 326 24.19 10.11 15.27
N LEU A 327 24.68 11.35 15.41
CA LEU A 327 25.38 11.81 16.61
C LEU A 327 24.39 12.13 17.74
N THR A 328 24.88 12.22 18.95
CA THR A 328 24.10 12.77 20.08
C THR A 328 23.94 14.29 19.91
N GLN A 329 22.94 14.87 20.59
CA GLN A 329 22.71 16.31 20.53
C GLN A 329 23.97 17.11 20.90
N ALA A 330 24.68 16.71 21.96
CA ALA A 330 25.87 17.42 22.43
C ALA A 330 27.03 17.37 21.44
N GLU A 331 27.28 16.21 20.82
CA GLU A 331 28.30 16.05 19.77
C GLU A 331 27.97 16.88 18.52
N ALA A 332 26.69 16.95 18.15
CA ALA A 332 26.22 17.73 17.02
C ALA A 332 26.36 19.23 17.26
N GLU A 333 26.01 19.73 18.46
CA GLU A 333 26.16 21.13 18.83
C GLU A 333 27.64 21.56 18.87
N GLU A 334 28.53 20.69 19.31
CA GLU A 334 29.98 20.95 19.31
C GLU A 334 30.52 21.08 17.87
N LEU A 335 30.14 20.20 16.97
CA LEU A 335 30.54 20.27 15.55
C LEU A 335 29.93 21.48 14.82
N LEU A 336 28.78 21.95 15.28
CA LEU A 336 28.08 23.10 14.73
C LEU A 336 28.35 24.41 15.49
N ALA A 337 29.43 24.50 16.26
CA ALA A 337 29.80 25.66 17.10
C ALA A 337 29.92 27.00 16.33
N GLY A 338 29.91 26.99 14.99
CA GLY A 338 29.90 28.17 14.14
C GLY A 338 28.52 28.60 13.63
N TYR A 339 27.46 27.87 14.01
CA TYR A 339 26.09 28.03 13.53
C TYR A 339 25.11 28.23 14.69
N THR A 340 23.90 28.71 14.38
CA THR A 340 22.80 28.79 15.37
C THR A 340 21.99 27.50 15.27
N VAL A 341 22.04 26.64 16.30
CA VAL A 341 21.35 25.36 16.31
C VAL A 341 19.93 25.52 16.84
N ASN A 342 18.94 25.09 16.07
CA ASN A 342 17.56 24.92 16.49
C ASN A 342 17.24 23.44 16.63
N ILE A 343 16.60 23.05 17.75
CA ILE A 343 16.30 21.66 18.04
C ILE A 343 14.79 21.44 17.89
N GLN A 344 14.44 20.37 17.19
CA GLN A 344 13.10 19.80 17.12
C GLN A 344 13.18 18.31 17.51
N ARG A 345 12.10 17.77 18.03
CA ARG A 345 12.03 16.33 18.36
C ARG A 345 10.92 15.69 17.56
N ALA A 346 11.16 14.46 17.07
CA ALA A 346 10.18 13.68 16.32
C ALA A 346 10.44 12.17 16.49
N PRO A 347 9.40 11.32 16.46
CA PRO A 347 9.58 9.87 16.39
C PRO A 347 10.37 9.47 15.14
N ASP A 348 11.32 8.53 15.30
CA ASP A 348 12.07 7.93 14.20
C ASP A 348 12.29 6.44 14.48
N SER A 349 11.90 5.60 13.51
CA SER A 349 11.96 4.14 13.65
C SER A 349 13.37 3.56 13.44
N LYS A 350 14.30 4.34 12.86
CA LYS A 350 15.64 3.87 12.48
C LYS A 350 16.74 4.43 13.37
N ILE A 351 16.56 5.68 13.82
CA ILE A 351 17.56 6.36 14.62
C ILE A 351 17.21 6.19 16.10
N PRO A 352 18.13 5.69 16.92
CA PRO A 352 17.91 5.53 18.35
C PRO A 352 17.50 6.85 19.03
N GLN A 353 16.76 6.74 20.12
CA GLN A 353 16.33 7.88 20.91
C GLN A 353 17.54 8.77 21.29
N ASP A 354 17.31 10.10 21.34
CA ASP A 354 18.27 11.15 21.69
C ASP A 354 19.46 11.30 20.72
N ARG A 355 19.33 10.79 19.49
CA ARG A 355 20.29 11.04 18.40
C ARG A 355 19.67 11.89 17.30
N VAL A 356 20.51 12.59 16.56
CA VAL A 356 20.09 13.41 15.41
C VAL A 356 19.54 12.52 14.32
N ALA A 357 18.25 12.63 14.04
CA ALA A 357 17.58 11.92 12.95
C ALA A 357 17.77 12.63 11.62
N SER A 358 17.75 13.97 11.62
CA SER A 358 18.00 14.77 10.41
C SER A 358 18.54 16.16 10.75
N GLN A 359 19.18 16.78 9.76
CA GLN A 359 19.67 18.16 9.85
C GLN A 359 19.22 18.96 8.64
N LEU A 360 18.91 20.23 8.83
CA LEU A 360 18.57 21.18 7.76
C LEU A 360 19.27 22.53 8.02
N PRO A 361 20.09 23.08 7.10
CA PRO A 361 20.47 22.53 5.78
C PRO A 361 21.21 21.19 5.83
N LEU A 362 21.19 20.48 4.72
CA LEU A 362 21.87 19.17 4.61
C LEU A 362 23.38 19.30 4.81
N ALA A 363 24.01 18.20 5.22
CA ALA A 363 25.46 18.09 5.30
C ALA A 363 26.13 18.55 4.00
N GLU A 364 27.35 19.12 4.10
CA GLU A 364 28.15 19.64 3.01
C GLU A 364 27.60 20.88 2.28
N THR A 365 26.42 21.36 2.67
CA THR A 365 25.90 22.66 2.17
C THR A 365 26.79 23.80 2.66
N ARG A 366 27.10 24.79 1.80
CA ARG A 366 27.83 25.99 2.20
C ARG A 366 26.87 27.04 2.75
N ALA A 367 27.12 27.48 3.97
CA ALA A 367 26.36 28.52 4.61
C ALA A 367 27.27 29.54 5.30
N PRO A 368 26.88 30.84 5.38
CA PRO A 368 27.61 31.85 6.15
C PRO A 368 27.73 31.43 7.62
N LYS A 369 28.82 31.80 8.28
CA LYS A 369 28.99 31.61 9.72
C LYS A 369 27.87 32.31 10.48
N GLY A 370 27.23 31.61 11.43
CA GLY A 370 26.07 32.11 12.19
C GLY A 370 24.72 31.77 11.57
N SER A 371 24.68 31.12 10.39
CA SER A 371 23.41 30.63 9.81
C SER A 371 22.72 29.64 10.74
N SER A 372 21.39 29.56 10.63
CA SER A 372 20.58 28.62 11.41
C SER A 372 20.65 27.20 10.83
N VAL A 373 20.91 26.23 11.69
CA VAL A 373 20.84 24.80 11.40
C VAL A 373 19.80 24.16 12.31
N THR A 374 18.77 23.54 11.72
CA THR A 374 17.74 22.84 12.48
C THR A 374 18.11 21.36 12.57
N LEU A 375 18.15 20.82 13.77
CA LEU A 375 18.35 19.40 14.05
C LEU A 375 17.04 18.78 14.50
N THR A 376 16.68 17.64 13.92
CA THR A 376 15.60 16.80 14.41
C THR A 376 16.22 15.69 15.26
N ILE A 377 15.93 15.68 16.55
CA ILE A 377 16.37 14.64 17.49
C ILE A 377 15.31 13.54 17.52
N SER A 378 15.74 12.29 17.39
CA SER A 378 14.86 11.13 17.45
C SER A 378 14.30 10.94 18.87
N ASP A 379 12.99 10.75 18.99
CA ASP A 379 12.31 10.26 20.21
C ASP A 379 12.25 8.72 20.24
N GLY A 380 12.93 8.06 19.30
CA GLY A 380 12.86 6.63 19.08
C GLY A 380 11.59 6.22 18.31
N PRO A 381 11.33 4.92 18.16
CA PRO A 381 10.11 4.43 17.52
C PRO A 381 8.89 4.89 18.34
N GLY A 382 7.89 5.41 17.65
CA GLY A 382 6.65 5.89 18.27
C GLY A 382 5.89 4.79 19.03
N ASP A 383 4.84 5.17 19.74
CA ASP A 383 3.97 4.23 20.42
C ASP A 383 3.03 3.52 19.42
N THR A 384 2.72 2.26 19.70
CA THR A 384 1.79 1.42 18.95
C THR A 384 0.86 0.67 19.89
N THR A 385 -0.26 0.17 19.39
CA THR A 385 -1.25 -0.55 20.21
C THR A 385 -1.32 -2.01 19.78
N ILE A 386 -1.37 -2.93 20.75
CA ILE A 386 -1.61 -4.35 20.47
C ILE A 386 -3.01 -4.50 19.86
N PRO A 387 -3.15 -5.10 18.67
CA PRO A 387 -4.45 -5.29 18.03
C PRO A 387 -5.42 -6.07 18.94
N THR A 388 -6.64 -5.60 19.07
CA THR A 388 -7.66 -6.20 19.96
C THR A 388 -8.18 -7.57 19.46
N THR A 389 -7.96 -7.88 18.20
CA THR A 389 -8.43 -9.11 17.54
C THR A 389 -7.46 -10.28 17.62
N ILE A 390 -6.28 -10.14 18.25
CA ILE A 390 -5.21 -11.15 18.29
C ILE A 390 -5.65 -12.48 18.89
N VAL A 391 -6.46 -12.43 19.96
CA VAL A 391 -6.97 -13.63 20.62
C VAL A 391 -7.99 -14.31 19.69
N GLY A 392 -7.81 -15.60 19.47
CA GLY A 392 -8.62 -16.41 18.54
C GLY A 392 -8.03 -16.56 17.13
N MET A 393 -7.01 -15.78 16.77
CA MET A 393 -6.30 -15.93 15.50
C MET A 393 -5.40 -17.16 15.50
N SER A 394 -5.05 -17.64 14.30
CA SER A 394 -3.93 -18.58 14.16
C SER A 394 -2.60 -17.88 14.45
N LEU A 395 -1.57 -18.62 14.79
CA LEU A 395 -0.23 -18.08 15.07
C LEU A 395 0.31 -17.24 13.92
N GLU A 396 0.09 -17.65 12.67
CA GLU A 396 0.56 -16.92 11.49
C GLU A 396 -0.20 -15.60 11.29
N GLU A 397 -1.51 -15.60 11.48
CA GLU A 397 -2.32 -14.38 11.44
C GLU A 397 -1.93 -13.42 12.56
N ALA A 398 -1.73 -13.92 13.77
CA ALA A 398 -1.30 -13.13 14.92
C ALA A 398 0.09 -12.52 14.71
N ARG A 399 1.05 -13.28 14.16
CA ARG A 399 2.38 -12.78 13.80
C ARG A 399 2.30 -11.65 12.76
N SER A 400 1.47 -11.85 11.75
CA SER A 400 1.26 -10.85 10.71
C SER A 400 0.65 -9.56 11.29
N ALA A 401 -0.39 -9.69 12.11
CA ALA A 401 -1.05 -8.54 12.75
C ALA A 401 -0.13 -7.78 13.71
N LEU A 402 0.68 -8.48 14.50
CA LEU A 402 1.66 -7.88 15.41
C LEU A 402 2.79 -7.19 14.64
N SER A 403 3.30 -7.83 13.58
CA SER A 403 4.30 -7.25 12.70
C SER A 403 3.78 -5.97 12.02
N ALA A 404 2.54 -5.98 11.54
CA ALA A 404 1.88 -4.80 10.97
C ALA A 404 1.72 -3.66 11.99
N ALA A 405 1.51 -4.00 13.26
CA ALA A 405 1.52 -3.04 14.36
C ALA A 405 2.93 -2.63 14.82
N GLY A 406 3.99 -3.11 14.14
CA GLY A 406 5.38 -2.81 14.53
C GLY A 406 5.83 -3.49 15.82
N LEU A 407 5.17 -4.57 16.24
CA LEU A 407 5.48 -5.36 17.44
C LEU A 407 6.16 -6.68 17.05
N LEU A 408 6.97 -7.23 17.97
CA LEU A 408 7.68 -8.49 17.77
C LEU A 408 7.10 -9.58 18.68
N VAL A 409 7.00 -10.82 18.18
CA VAL A 409 6.71 -11.97 19.02
C VAL A 409 7.99 -12.41 19.71
N ALA A 410 8.12 -12.08 20.99
CA ALA A 410 9.31 -12.40 21.80
C ALA A 410 9.27 -13.86 22.29
N ARG A 411 8.08 -14.40 22.61
CA ARG A 411 7.93 -15.74 23.16
C ARG A 411 6.60 -16.36 22.75
N ILE A 412 6.62 -17.67 22.50
CA ILE A 412 5.44 -18.49 22.24
C ILE A 412 5.40 -19.59 23.28
N ILE A 413 4.28 -19.71 23.97
CA ILE A 413 4.06 -20.69 25.05
C ILE A 413 2.91 -21.59 24.63
N PRO A 414 3.16 -22.87 24.30
CA PRO A 414 2.08 -23.82 24.06
C PRO A 414 1.37 -24.16 25.37
N VAL A 415 0.04 -24.10 25.36
CA VAL A 415 -0.82 -24.41 26.51
C VAL A 415 -1.84 -25.46 26.11
N ASP A 416 -2.11 -26.41 27.01
CA ASP A 416 -3.13 -27.44 26.80
C ASP A 416 -4.52 -26.78 26.67
N SER A 417 -5.20 -27.02 25.54
CA SER A 417 -6.48 -26.42 25.24
C SER A 417 -7.24 -27.25 24.23
N ASN A 418 -8.57 -27.20 24.28
CA ASN A 418 -9.48 -27.79 23.31
C ASN A 418 -9.62 -26.97 22.02
N SER A 419 -8.95 -25.84 21.91
CA SER A 419 -8.90 -25.04 20.69
C SER A 419 -8.00 -25.69 19.63
N ARG A 420 -8.23 -25.33 18.37
CA ARG A 420 -7.39 -25.82 17.26
C ARG A 420 -5.92 -25.47 17.51
N THR A 421 -5.03 -26.42 17.25
CA THR A 421 -3.57 -26.23 17.38
C THR A 421 -3.10 -24.93 16.74
N GLY A 422 -2.30 -24.15 17.48
CA GLY A 422 -1.76 -22.88 17.01
C GLY A 422 -2.71 -21.69 17.13
N THR A 423 -3.93 -21.85 17.69
CA THR A 423 -4.81 -20.71 18.00
C THR A 423 -4.26 -19.93 19.18
N VAL A 424 -4.18 -18.61 19.06
CA VAL A 424 -3.76 -17.72 20.15
C VAL A 424 -4.84 -17.67 21.22
N LEU A 425 -4.48 -18.09 22.43
CA LEU A 425 -5.38 -18.11 23.59
C LEU A 425 -5.26 -16.84 24.42
N LYS A 426 -4.04 -16.30 24.51
CA LYS A 426 -3.74 -15.10 25.30
C LYS A 426 -2.52 -14.38 24.73
N ILE A 427 -2.46 -13.09 24.95
CA ILE A 427 -1.30 -12.24 24.64
C ILE A 427 -0.90 -11.46 25.89
N THR A 428 0.38 -11.26 26.08
CA THR A 428 0.93 -10.47 27.18
C THR A 428 1.95 -9.48 26.65
N PRO A 429 1.79 -8.14 26.89
CA PRO A 429 0.66 -7.51 27.59
C PRO A 429 -0.70 -7.71 26.89
N ASP A 430 -1.79 -7.37 27.57
CA ASP A 430 -3.14 -7.61 27.06
C ASP A 430 -3.42 -6.85 25.75
N ALA A 431 -4.29 -7.43 24.92
CA ALA A 431 -4.77 -6.80 23.69
C ALA A 431 -5.34 -5.40 23.97
N GLY A 432 -5.01 -4.42 23.12
CA GLY A 432 -5.34 -3.02 23.32
C GLY A 432 -4.33 -2.22 24.16
N SER A 433 -3.30 -2.84 24.74
CA SER A 433 -2.23 -2.15 25.45
C SER A 433 -1.36 -1.34 24.51
N VAL A 434 -0.93 -0.16 24.95
CA VAL A 434 0.00 0.71 24.21
C VAL A 434 1.43 0.33 24.57
N LEU A 435 2.26 0.09 23.57
CA LEU A 435 3.67 -0.24 23.70
C LEU A 435 4.50 0.61 22.73
N ARG A 436 5.79 0.71 22.94
CA ARG A 436 6.70 1.26 21.93
C ARG A 436 6.81 0.32 20.73
N ALA A 437 6.81 0.85 19.53
CA ALA A 437 7.09 0.07 18.34
C ALA A 437 8.46 -0.62 18.47
N GLY A 438 8.54 -1.88 18.03
CA GLY A 438 9.68 -2.77 18.26
C GLY A 438 9.65 -3.56 19.57
N SER A 439 8.66 -3.31 20.47
CA SER A 439 8.50 -4.10 21.69
C SER A 439 8.09 -5.53 21.40
N GLY A 440 8.56 -6.46 22.24
CA GLY A 440 8.21 -7.87 22.17
C GLY A 440 6.96 -8.19 23.01
N VAL A 441 6.10 -9.08 22.48
CA VAL A 441 4.93 -9.62 23.17
C VAL A 441 5.05 -11.13 23.33
N GLU A 442 4.40 -11.70 24.33
CA GLU A 442 4.33 -13.14 24.53
C GLU A 442 2.95 -13.66 24.10
N LEU A 443 2.92 -14.80 23.40
CA LEU A 443 1.70 -15.46 22.96
C LEU A 443 1.56 -16.81 23.64
N GLU A 444 0.43 -17.06 24.29
CA GLU A 444 -0.01 -18.39 24.68
C GLU A 444 -0.85 -18.96 23.54
N ILE A 445 -0.45 -20.11 23.01
CA ILE A 445 -1.13 -20.78 21.90
C ILE A 445 -1.63 -22.16 22.29
N ALA A 446 -2.73 -22.58 21.68
CA ALA A 446 -3.25 -23.94 21.86
C ALA A 446 -2.24 -24.98 21.36
N SER A 447 -1.85 -25.91 22.21
CA SER A 447 -0.98 -27.04 21.85
C SER A 447 -1.71 -28.09 20.99
N GLY A 448 -3.05 -28.06 21.00
CA GLY A 448 -3.88 -29.08 20.34
C GLY A 448 -3.87 -30.43 21.09
N SER A 449 -3.42 -30.42 22.32
CA SER A 449 -3.40 -31.59 23.17
C SER A 449 -4.09 -31.33 24.51
N LEU A 450 -4.64 -32.38 25.10
CA LEU A 450 -5.35 -32.35 26.35
C LEU A 450 -4.92 -33.53 27.22
N LYS A 451 -5.08 -33.38 28.53
CA LYS A 451 -4.86 -34.51 29.48
C LYS A 451 -6.07 -35.41 29.52
N VAL A 452 -5.82 -36.70 29.45
CA VAL A 452 -6.84 -37.73 29.62
C VAL A 452 -7.43 -37.63 31.03
N PRO A 453 -8.76 -37.48 31.16
CA PRO A 453 -9.41 -37.40 32.47
C PRO A 453 -9.36 -38.75 33.24
N ALA A 454 -9.57 -38.70 34.55
CA ALA A 454 -9.71 -39.90 35.37
C ALA A 454 -11.12 -40.45 35.21
N LEU A 455 -11.23 -41.72 34.79
CA LEU A 455 -12.51 -42.36 34.41
C LEU A 455 -12.83 -43.61 35.24
N LEU A 456 -11.88 -44.05 36.05
CA LEU A 456 -12.08 -45.24 36.88
C LEU A 456 -13.25 -45.07 37.85
N ASP A 457 -14.01 -46.13 38.06
CA ASP A 457 -15.19 -46.19 38.92
C ASP A 457 -16.39 -45.30 38.49
N LEU A 458 -16.32 -44.60 37.38
CA LEU A 458 -17.46 -43.95 36.73
C LEU A 458 -18.28 -44.96 35.94
N THR A 459 -19.54 -44.66 35.65
CA THR A 459 -20.30 -45.48 34.69
C THR A 459 -19.75 -45.28 33.28
N GLY A 460 -19.88 -46.27 32.40
CA GLY A 460 -19.43 -46.21 31.01
C GLY A 460 -20.03 -44.99 30.27
N ILE A 461 -21.30 -44.65 30.55
CA ILE A 461 -21.99 -43.49 29.95
C ILE A 461 -21.36 -42.15 30.40
N GLU A 462 -21.09 -42.02 31.72
CA GLU A 462 -20.44 -40.83 32.26
C GLU A 462 -19.02 -40.67 31.69
N ALA A 463 -18.25 -41.77 31.67
CA ALA A 463 -16.90 -41.77 31.10
C ALA A 463 -16.89 -41.37 29.60
N GLN A 464 -17.85 -41.90 28.83
CA GLN A 464 -18.01 -41.58 27.42
C GLN A 464 -18.37 -40.11 27.22
N THR A 465 -19.27 -39.59 28.07
CA THR A 465 -19.67 -38.18 28.03
C THR A 465 -18.48 -37.27 28.33
N ILE A 466 -17.70 -37.55 29.38
CA ILE A 466 -16.52 -36.80 29.79
C ILE A 466 -15.46 -36.79 28.67
N LEU A 467 -15.18 -37.95 28.07
CA LEU A 467 -14.20 -38.08 26.99
C LEU A 467 -14.62 -37.31 25.73
N THR A 468 -15.89 -37.43 25.33
CA THR A 468 -16.43 -36.74 24.17
C THR A 468 -16.41 -35.22 24.37
N GLN A 469 -16.80 -34.71 25.55
CA GLN A 469 -16.72 -33.30 25.90
C GLN A 469 -15.27 -32.80 25.95
N ALA A 470 -14.34 -33.66 26.36
CA ALA A 470 -12.90 -33.34 26.31
C ALA A 470 -12.29 -33.46 24.91
N GLY A 471 -13.04 -33.89 23.88
CA GLY A 471 -12.57 -33.94 22.49
C GLY A 471 -11.79 -35.22 22.15
N PHE A 472 -11.95 -36.31 22.90
CA PHE A 472 -11.37 -37.61 22.61
C PHE A 472 -12.38 -38.54 21.94
N GLU A 473 -11.90 -39.51 21.14
CA GLU A 473 -12.69 -40.62 20.65
C GLU A 473 -12.69 -41.75 21.66
N VAL A 474 -13.84 -42.43 21.83
CA VAL A 474 -14.01 -43.47 22.86
C VAL A 474 -14.03 -44.85 22.22
N LYS A 475 -13.16 -45.74 22.71
CA LYS A 475 -13.22 -47.17 22.42
C LYS A 475 -13.68 -47.94 23.66
N GLU A 476 -14.88 -48.46 23.60
CA GLU A 476 -15.39 -49.30 24.67
C GLU A 476 -14.93 -50.75 24.48
N ILE A 477 -14.35 -51.32 25.54
CA ILE A 477 -13.98 -52.72 25.67
C ILE A 477 -14.77 -53.27 26.85
N THR A 478 -15.26 -54.47 26.77
CA THR A 478 -15.98 -55.14 27.88
C THR A 478 -15.11 -56.19 28.56
N ALA A 479 -15.14 -56.21 29.89
CA ALA A 479 -14.56 -57.22 30.71
C ALA A 479 -15.48 -57.48 31.89
N TYR A 480 -15.32 -58.64 32.59
CA TYR A 480 -16.13 -58.98 33.76
C TYR A 480 -15.25 -59.09 35.00
N ASP A 481 -15.64 -58.37 36.05
CA ASP A 481 -15.06 -58.41 37.38
C ASP A 481 -16.21 -58.50 38.40
N GLU A 482 -16.29 -59.63 39.11
CA GLU A 482 -17.34 -59.95 40.10
C GLU A 482 -17.29 -59.00 41.32
N SER A 483 -16.13 -58.40 41.60
CA SER A 483 -15.92 -57.51 42.75
C SER A 483 -16.41 -56.04 42.49
N LYS A 484 -16.79 -55.71 41.28
CA LYS A 484 -17.21 -54.33 40.88
C LYS A 484 -18.64 -54.31 40.34
N PRO A 485 -19.40 -53.24 40.54
CA PRO A 485 -20.75 -53.13 39.96
C PRO A 485 -20.74 -53.19 38.42
N GLU A 486 -21.81 -53.79 37.88
CA GLU A 486 -22.01 -53.78 36.42
C GLU A 486 -22.14 -52.37 35.85
N GLY A 487 -21.55 -52.14 34.69
CA GLY A 487 -21.58 -50.83 33.98
C GLY A 487 -20.51 -49.81 34.40
N VAL A 488 -19.65 -50.13 35.37
CA VAL A 488 -18.55 -49.22 35.78
C VAL A 488 -17.28 -49.46 34.97
N VAL A 489 -16.44 -48.42 34.84
CA VAL A 489 -15.14 -48.46 34.17
C VAL A 489 -14.11 -49.15 35.08
N LEU A 490 -13.61 -50.30 34.64
CA LEU A 490 -12.60 -51.12 35.33
C LEU A 490 -11.18 -50.63 35.04
N ALA A 491 -10.95 -50.17 33.80
CA ALA A 491 -9.65 -49.71 33.34
C ALA A 491 -9.80 -48.67 32.24
N GLN A 492 -8.80 -47.82 32.09
CA GLN A 492 -8.67 -46.90 30.96
C GLN A 492 -7.26 -46.95 30.37
N ALA A 493 -7.15 -46.74 29.08
CA ALA A 493 -5.87 -46.62 28.38
C ALA A 493 -5.96 -45.57 27.26
N PRO A 494 -5.08 -44.57 27.27
CA PRO A 494 -3.99 -44.31 28.23
C PRO A 494 -4.44 -43.94 29.64
N ALA A 495 -3.51 -43.95 30.57
CA ALA A 495 -3.78 -43.61 31.97
C ALA A 495 -4.21 -42.14 32.13
N ALA A 496 -4.97 -41.85 33.20
CA ALA A 496 -5.35 -40.48 33.56
C ALA A 496 -4.12 -39.57 33.68
N GLY A 497 -4.23 -38.34 33.18
CA GLY A 497 -3.15 -37.35 33.16
C GLY A 497 -2.18 -37.47 31.97
N THR A 498 -2.28 -38.52 31.14
CA THR A 498 -1.50 -38.62 29.89
C THR A 498 -1.95 -37.54 28.93
N THR A 499 -1.00 -36.80 28.31
CA THR A 499 -1.31 -35.80 27.29
C THR A 499 -1.43 -36.47 25.93
N LEU A 500 -2.56 -36.27 25.27
CA LEU A 500 -2.86 -36.76 23.92
C LEU A 500 -3.34 -35.63 23.01
N ILE A 501 -3.16 -35.81 21.71
CA ILE A 501 -3.72 -34.92 20.69
C ILE A 501 -5.26 -35.05 20.69
N ILE A 502 -5.95 -33.95 20.50
CA ILE A 502 -7.42 -33.90 20.35
C ILE A 502 -7.84 -34.87 19.22
N GLY A 503 -8.89 -35.63 19.44
CA GLY A 503 -9.36 -36.67 18.53
C GLY A 503 -8.65 -38.03 18.68
N SER A 504 -7.69 -38.14 19.62
CA SER A 504 -7.08 -39.44 19.90
C SER A 504 -8.05 -40.39 20.57
N ASP A 505 -7.87 -41.70 20.30
CA ASP A 505 -8.63 -42.78 20.93
C ASP A 505 -8.26 -42.92 22.41
N VAL A 506 -9.26 -43.00 23.27
CA VAL A 506 -9.12 -43.44 24.66
C VAL A 506 -9.99 -44.69 24.87
N ALA A 507 -9.35 -45.80 25.19
CA ALA A 507 -10.05 -47.05 25.50
C ALA A 507 -10.53 -47.04 26.96
N ILE A 508 -11.79 -47.40 27.19
CA ILE A 508 -12.36 -47.67 28.50
C ILE A 508 -12.81 -49.14 28.55
N THR A 509 -12.47 -49.81 29.63
CA THR A 509 -12.95 -51.18 29.88
C THR A 509 -14.12 -51.13 30.85
N VAL A 510 -15.31 -51.46 30.38
CA VAL A 510 -16.55 -51.39 31.14
C VAL A 510 -16.91 -52.80 31.67
N ASN A 511 -17.27 -52.88 32.95
CA ASN A 511 -17.71 -54.12 33.58
C ASN A 511 -19.04 -54.56 33.00
N LYS A 512 -19.06 -55.70 32.31
CA LYS A 512 -20.27 -56.23 31.70
C LYS A 512 -20.32 -57.72 31.90
N LYS A 513 -21.45 -58.21 32.49
CA LYS A 513 -21.66 -59.60 32.72
C LYS A 513 -21.73 -60.42 31.43
N PRO A 514 -21.11 -61.64 31.34
CA PRO A 514 -21.15 -62.51 30.17
C PRO A 514 -22.55 -62.83 29.67
#